data_58e5241996091b55dbbfbf9d8a3e41da
#
_entry.id   58e5241996091b55dbbfbf9d8a3e41da
#
_cell.length_a   1.000
_cell.length_b   1.000
_cell.length_c   1.000
_cell.angle_alpha   90.00
_cell.angle_beta   90.00
_cell.angle_gamma   90.00
#
_symmetry.space_group_name_H-M   'P 1'
#
loop_
_entity.id
_entity.type
_entity.pdbx_description
1 polymer ?
#
loop_
_entity_poly.entity_id
_entity_poly.type
_entity_poly.pdbx_seq_one_letter_code
_entity_poly.pdbx_strand_id
1 'polypeptide(L)'
;MIYTRNGKLKFDRSLQELLAERENLTITQHDRKTGDGKLKFRNCDFRYQDFRGWTFEKLVLDECDFTGSDLRGATFKQCGLRSVLFERCQLDAAEFIKCNLREGAVRYSFAPEITFYSCNMVTTNIEKLDAPRSRWEYNDMRKVNARGADFMYGEFKLNKMRGMNTRNANFSWSNAPNFFHDEALQYEYLDDDVEVTGYKLTAADARGIYHPKITYEVGKEFDAEDQNGEHVPLDPATNTGMAVANMAWVLREWVACGAYSDYRLFQATFKVKDIMENEGTGKFNVKKMKIIKEIDMKPFYELMTENIYD
;
A
#
# COMPACT_ATOMS: atom_id res chain seq x y z
N MET A 1 -37.74 -0.80 -5.56
CA MET A 1 -37.29 -0.96 -6.97
C MET A 1 -35.85 -0.55 -7.08
N ILE A 2 -35.02 -1.34 -7.75
CA ILE A 2 -33.61 -1.06 -7.96
C ILE A 2 -33.38 -0.88 -9.46
N TYR A 3 -32.71 0.21 -9.81
CA TYR A 3 -32.38 0.57 -11.19
C TYR A 3 -30.90 0.35 -11.46
N THR A 4 -30.54 0.16 -12.72
CA THR A 4 -29.16 0.26 -13.17
C THR A 4 -28.74 1.72 -13.22
N ARG A 5 -27.43 2.00 -13.27
CA ARG A 5 -26.87 3.35 -13.46
C ARG A 5 -27.40 4.04 -14.73
N ASN A 6 -27.85 3.29 -15.73
CA ASN A 6 -28.45 3.79 -16.97
C ASN A 6 -29.98 3.91 -16.90
N GLY A 7 -30.59 3.84 -15.71
CA GLY A 7 -32.02 4.00 -15.49
C GLY A 7 -32.91 2.83 -15.90
N LYS A 8 -32.35 1.65 -16.24
CA LYS A 8 -33.16 0.45 -16.49
C LYS A 8 -33.58 -0.19 -15.18
N LEU A 9 -34.85 -0.54 -15.05
CA LEU A 9 -35.33 -1.32 -13.91
C LEU A 9 -34.60 -2.68 -13.89
N LYS A 10 -33.95 -3.00 -12.77
CA LYS A 10 -33.24 -4.26 -12.56
C LYS A 10 -33.97 -5.19 -11.63
N PHE A 11 -34.54 -4.62 -10.57
CA PHE A 11 -35.38 -5.36 -9.61
C PHE A 11 -36.62 -4.52 -9.30
N ASP A 12 -37.78 -5.14 -9.27
CA ASP A 12 -39.05 -4.51 -8.93
C ASP A 12 -39.27 -4.37 -7.41
N ARG A 13 -38.31 -4.86 -6.61
CA ARG A 13 -38.28 -4.81 -5.16
C ARG A 13 -37.18 -3.91 -4.66
N SER A 14 -37.29 -3.47 -3.41
CA SER A 14 -36.24 -2.75 -2.72
C SER A 14 -35.08 -3.68 -2.34
N LEU A 15 -33.90 -3.10 -2.11
CA LEU A 15 -32.76 -3.87 -1.62
C LEU A 15 -33.04 -4.49 -0.26
N GLN A 16 -33.79 -3.78 0.60
CA GLN A 16 -34.18 -4.27 1.93
C GLN A 16 -35.06 -5.52 1.85
N GLU A 17 -36.06 -5.54 0.97
CA GLU A 17 -36.90 -6.71 0.74
C GLU A 17 -36.11 -7.91 0.21
N LEU A 18 -35.18 -7.66 -0.75
CA LEU A 18 -34.34 -8.72 -1.30
C LEU A 18 -33.36 -9.28 -0.27
N LEU A 19 -32.85 -8.47 0.63
CA LEU A 19 -31.94 -8.92 1.70
C LEU A 19 -32.70 -9.68 2.80
N ALA A 20 -33.93 -9.24 3.15
CA ALA A 20 -34.76 -9.92 4.14
C ALA A 20 -35.19 -11.32 3.68
N GLU A 21 -35.38 -11.52 2.38
CA GLU A 21 -35.72 -12.81 1.81
C GLU A 21 -34.50 -13.71 1.50
N ARG A 22 -33.31 -13.25 1.79
CA ARG A 22 -32.05 -13.91 1.40
C ARG A 22 -31.95 -15.37 1.84
N GLU A 23 -32.45 -15.70 3.01
CA GLU A 23 -32.47 -17.08 3.52
C GLU A 23 -33.42 -17.98 2.73
N ASN A 24 -34.43 -17.38 2.08
CA ASN A 24 -35.47 -18.08 1.31
C ASN A 24 -35.24 -18.01 -0.22
N LEU A 25 -34.25 -17.20 -0.67
CA LEU A 25 -33.92 -17.12 -2.09
C LEU A 25 -33.26 -18.42 -2.54
N THR A 26 -34.07 -19.24 -3.22
CA THR A 26 -33.55 -20.42 -3.92
C THR A 26 -32.52 -19.96 -4.93
N ILE A 27 -31.26 -20.34 -4.74
CA ILE A 27 -30.18 -20.07 -5.67
C ILE A 27 -30.58 -20.65 -7.03
N THR A 28 -30.72 -19.80 -8.03
CA THR A 28 -31.10 -20.28 -9.38
C THR A 28 -29.99 -21.16 -9.95
N GLN A 29 -30.36 -22.05 -10.90
CA GLN A 29 -29.33 -22.90 -11.55
C GLN A 29 -28.22 -22.11 -12.24
N HIS A 30 -28.50 -20.85 -12.62
CA HIS A 30 -27.50 -19.95 -13.21
C HIS A 30 -26.47 -19.49 -12.16
N ASP A 31 -26.91 -19.19 -10.95
CA ASP A 31 -26.04 -18.78 -9.83
C ASP A 31 -25.20 -19.95 -9.30
N ARG A 32 -25.68 -21.18 -9.42
CA ARG A 32 -24.91 -22.40 -9.12
C ARG A 32 -23.74 -22.63 -10.09
N LYS A 33 -23.87 -22.22 -11.36
CA LYS A 33 -22.78 -22.34 -12.36
C LYS A 33 -21.63 -21.35 -12.12
N THR A 34 -21.85 -20.25 -11.44
CA THR A 34 -20.82 -19.26 -11.09
C THR A 34 -20.19 -19.49 -9.70
N GLY A 35 -20.68 -20.46 -8.93
CA GLY A 35 -19.98 -21.15 -7.85
C GLY A 35 -19.67 -20.37 -6.56
N ASP A 36 -20.04 -19.09 -6.44
CA ASP A 36 -19.66 -18.24 -5.29
C ASP A 36 -20.77 -18.03 -4.25
N GLY A 37 -21.99 -18.50 -4.51
CA GLY A 37 -23.13 -18.40 -3.61
C GLY A 37 -23.54 -16.97 -3.22
N LYS A 38 -23.09 -15.97 -3.97
CA LYS A 38 -23.33 -14.55 -3.67
C LYS A 38 -24.51 -14.00 -4.46
N LEU A 39 -25.32 -13.18 -3.80
CA LEU A 39 -26.37 -12.40 -4.46
C LEU A 39 -25.75 -11.25 -5.27
N LYS A 40 -26.18 -11.04 -6.52
CA LYS A 40 -25.55 -10.15 -7.50
C LYS A 40 -26.41 -8.95 -7.82
N PHE A 41 -25.91 -7.75 -7.45
CA PHE A 41 -26.52 -6.44 -7.74
C PHE A 41 -25.70 -5.60 -8.70
N ARG A 42 -24.90 -6.17 -9.57
CA ARG A 42 -23.99 -5.43 -10.45
C ARG A 42 -24.64 -4.25 -11.16
N ASN A 43 -23.92 -3.14 -11.25
CA ASN A 43 -24.30 -1.92 -11.97
C ASN A 43 -25.63 -1.32 -11.48
N CYS A 44 -25.92 -1.39 -10.18
CA CYS A 44 -27.11 -0.80 -9.57
C CYS A 44 -26.86 0.63 -9.12
N ASP A 45 -27.93 1.42 -9.15
CA ASP A 45 -27.97 2.79 -8.67
C ASP A 45 -28.49 2.81 -7.21
N PHE A 46 -27.60 3.15 -6.30
CA PHE A 46 -27.87 3.29 -4.87
C PHE A 46 -27.52 4.70 -4.38
N ARG A 47 -27.48 5.69 -5.27
CA ARG A 47 -27.12 7.06 -4.95
C ARG A 47 -28.10 7.70 -3.99
N TYR A 48 -27.57 8.54 -3.09
CA TYR A 48 -28.35 9.36 -2.15
C TYR A 48 -29.30 8.55 -1.25
N GLN A 49 -28.94 7.31 -0.92
CA GLN A 49 -29.73 6.45 -0.05
C GLN A 49 -29.21 6.48 1.39
N ASP A 50 -30.10 6.16 2.32
CA ASP A 50 -29.76 5.97 3.73
C ASP A 50 -29.49 4.49 4.01
N PHE A 51 -28.23 4.18 4.26
CA PHE A 51 -27.74 2.84 4.61
C PHE A 51 -27.03 2.82 5.97
N ARG A 52 -27.36 3.74 6.86
CA ARG A 52 -26.75 3.82 8.19
C ARG A 52 -26.89 2.54 8.97
N GLY A 53 -25.76 1.98 9.43
CA GLY A 53 -25.73 0.74 10.20
C GLY A 53 -26.11 -0.54 9.41
N TRP A 54 -26.26 -0.45 8.09
CA TRP A 54 -26.58 -1.64 7.28
C TRP A 54 -25.42 -2.61 7.19
N THR A 55 -25.74 -3.90 7.15
CA THR A 55 -24.76 -4.95 6.88
C THR A 55 -24.95 -5.55 5.50
N PHE A 56 -23.95 -5.37 4.65
CA PHE A 56 -23.84 -5.99 3.34
C PHE A 56 -22.87 -7.18 3.44
N GLU A 57 -23.38 -8.39 3.47
CA GLU A 57 -22.52 -9.56 3.62
C GLU A 57 -22.62 -10.49 2.40
N LYS A 58 -21.49 -10.92 1.86
CA LYS A 58 -21.38 -11.87 0.74
C LYS A 58 -22.22 -11.46 -0.48
N LEU A 59 -22.19 -10.17 -0.84
CA LEU A 59 -22.88 -9.62 -2.01
C LEU A 59 -21.89 -9.33 -3.13
N VAL A 60 -22.37 -9.36 -4.38
CA VAL A 60 -21.65 -8.79 -5.53
C VAL A 60 -22.31 -7.48 -5.89
N LEU A 61 -21.63 -6.39 -5.56
CA LEU A 61 -22.04 -5.00 -5.77
C LEU A 61 -21.10 -4.29 -6.77
N ASP A 62 -20.45 -5.09 -7.65
CA ASP A 62 -19.53 -4.57 -8.64
C ASP A 62 -20.21 -3.50 -9.51
N GLU A 63 -19.49 -2.41 -9.83
CA GLU A 63 -19.97 -1.30 -10.65
C GLU A 63 -21.18 -0.54 -10.08
N CYS A 64 -21.62 -0.80 -8.85
CA CYS A 64 -22.69 -0.06 -8.21
C CYS A 64 -22.27 1.37 -7.87
N ASP A 65 -23.25 2.25 -7.81
CA ASP A 65 -23.05 3.67 -7.50
C ASP A 65 -23.74 4.03 -6.18
N PHE A 66 -22.97 4.30 -5.14
CA PHE A 66 -23.41 4.77 -3.82
C PHE A 66 -23.16 6.28 -3.63
N THR A 67 -22.83 7.01 -4.69
CA THR A 67 -22.48 8.43 -4.59
C THR A 67 -23.48 9.23 -3.77
N GLY A 68 -22.98 9.97 -2.79
CA GLY A 68 -23.77 10.84 -1.92
C GLY A 68 -24.62 10.10 -0.88
N SER A 69 -24.44 8.80 -0.70
CA SER A 69 -25.20 8.02 0.30
C SER A 69 -24.65 8.20 1.72
N ASP A 70 -25.54 8.03 2.69
CA ASP A 70 -25.21 7.95 4.10
C ASP A 70 -24.95 6.49 4.50
N LEU A 71 -23.69 6.16 4.73
CA LEU A 71 -23.19 4.82 5.05
C LEU A 71 -22.54 4.77 6.43
N ARG A 72 -22.88 5.71 7.32
CA ARG A 72 -22.31 5.78 8.67
C ARG A 72 -22.58 4.48 9.45
N GLY A 73 -21.52 3.87 9.96
CA GLY A 73 -21.58 2.59 10.67
C GLY A 73 -21.98 1.41 9.79
N ALA A 74 -22.02 1.55 8.46
CA ALA A 74 -22.33 0.44 7.57
C ALA A 74 -21.18 -0.57 7.52
N THR A 75 -21.48 -1.85 7.44
CA THR A 75 -20.50 -2.94 7.34
C THR A 75 -20.63 -3.66 6.00
N PHE A 76 -19.52 -3.67 5.23
CA PHE A 76 -19.37 -4.48 4.03
C PHE A 76 -18.46 -5.67 4.33
N LYS A 77 -18.98 -6.90 4.28
CA LYS A 77 -18.23 -8.10 4.64
C LYS A 77 -18.23 -9.11 3.50
N GLN A 78 -17.03 -9.50 3.04
CA GLN A 78 -16.82 -10.45 1.95
C GLN A 78 -17.57 -10.07 0.64
N CYS A 79 -17.68 -8.77 0.36
CA CYS A 79 -18.37 -8.25 -0.81
C CYS A 79 -17.44 -8.09 -2.02
N GLY A 80 -18.00 -8.32 -3.23
CA GLY A 80 -17.43 -7.84 -4.47
C GLY A 80 -17.85 -6.38 -4.66
N LEU A 81 -16.88 -5.48 -4.72
CA LEU A 81 -17.05 -4.03 -4.83
C LEU A 81 -16.15 -3.47 -5.95
N ARG A 82 -15.85 -4.30 -6.96
CA ARG A 82 -15.00 -3.87 -8.07
C ARG A 82 -15.65 -2.73 -8.84
N SER A 83 -14.87 -1.68 -9.12
CA SER A 83 -15.33 -0.48 -9.83
C SER A 83 -16.57 0.20 -9.19
N VAL A 84 -16.78 -0.01 -7.89
CA VAL A 84 -17.83 0.64 -7.11
C VAL A 84 -17.54 2.12 -6.92
N LEU A 85 -18.57 2.94 -6.83
CA LEU A 85 -18.43 4.36 -6.53
C LEU A 85 -19.02 4.67 -5.14
N PHE A 86 -18.16 5.10 -4.23
CA PHE A 86 -18.49 5.70 -2.93
C PHE A 86 -18.00 7.15 -2.89
N GLU A 87 -18.42 7.94 -3.87
CA GLU A 87 -17.99 9.33 -3.95
C GLU A 87 -18.90 10.23 -3.09
N ARG A 88 -18.30 11.18 -2.36
CA ARG A 88 -19.04 12.15 -1.52
C ARG A 88 -19.99 11.47 -0.54
N CYS A 89 -19.65 10.29 -0.05
CA CYS A 89 -20.43 9.57 0.96
C CYS A 89 -20.09 10.03 2.37
N GLN A 90 -21.02 9.79 3.31
CA GLN A 90 -20.75 9.79 4.73
C GLN A 90 -20.40 8.35 5.13
N LEU A 91 -19.17 8.12 5.60
CA LEU A 91 -18.62 6.78 5.87
C LEU A 91 -18.05 6.68 7.30
N ASP A 92 -18.51 7.56 8.23
CA ASP A 92 -18.05 7.56 9.62
C ASP A 92 -18.19 6.16 10.22
N ALA A 93 -17.13 5.62 10.77
CA ALA A 93 -17.05 4.29 11.37
C ALA A 93 -17.57 3.16 10.46
N ALA A 94 -17.57 3.34 9.14
CA ALA A 94 -17.91 2.27 8.21
C ALA A 94 -16.79 1.21 8.18
N GLU A 95 -17.17 -0.06 7.97
CA GLU A 95 -16.25 -1.18 7.96
C GLU A 95 -16.27 -1.94 6.63
N PHE A 96 -15.09 -2.16 6.07
CA PHE A 96 -14.88 -3.00 4.89
C PHE A 96 -14.00 -4.20 5.26
N ILE A 97 -14.59 -5.40 5.32
CA ILE A 97 -13.92 -6.60 5.80
C ILE A 97 -13.85 -7.64 4.67
N LYS A 98 -12.64 -8.00 4.25
CA LYS A 98 -12.37 -9.00 3.20
C LYS A 98 -13.12 -8.69 1.89
N CYS A 99 -13.18 -7.41 1.52
CA CYS A 99 -13.85 -6.94 0.31
C CYS A 99 -12.88 -6.77 -0.86
N ASN A 100 -13.43 -6.86 -2.08
CA ASN A 100 -12.68 -6.56 -3.30
C ASN A 100 -13.12 -5.20 -3.86
N LEU A 101 -12.35 -4.12 -3.56
CA LEU A 101 -12.61 -2.75 -4.01
C LEU A 101 -11.76 -2.35 -5.23
N ARG A 102 -11.10 -3.31 -5.87
CA ARG A 102 -10.23 -3.03 -7.01
C ARG A 102 -10.90 -2.11 -8.04
N GLU A 103 -10.15 -1.09 -8.52
CA GLU A 103 -10.63 -0.12 -9.51
C GLU A 103 -11.83 0.73 -9.05
N GLY A 104 -12.20 0.66 -7.76
CA GLY A 104 -13.28 1.46 -7.17
C GLY A 104 -12.85 2.88 -6.83
N ALA A 105 -13.82 3.69 -6.36
CA ALA A 105 -13.57 5.05 -5.89
C ALA A 105 -14.26 5.33 -4.56
N VAL A 106 -13.52 5.90 -3.59
CA VAL A 106 -14.03 6.37 -2.28
C VAL A 106 -13.67 7.86 -2.10
N ARG A 107 -13.48 8.55 -3.20
CA ARG A 107 -12.94 9.91 -3.22
C ARG A 107 -13.93 10.98 -2.73
N TYR A 108 -13.37 12.06 -2.17
CA TYR A 108 -14.15 13.20 -1.66
C TYR A 108 -15.17 12.83 -0.57
N SER A 109 -15.00 11.70 0.11
CA SER A 109 -15.90 11.22 1.15
C SER A 109 -15.39 11.58 2.52
N PHE A 110 -16.31 11.72 3.47
CA PHE A 110 -16.02 11.93 4.87
C PHE A 110 -16.11 10.59 5.61
N ALA A 111 -14.99 10.14 6.18
CA ALA A 111 -14.81 8.76 6.64
C ALA A 111 -13.97 8.65 7.94
N PRO A 112 -14.21 9.47 8.98
CA PRO A 112 -13.49 9.30 10.24
C PRO A 112 -13.73 7.91 10.80
N GLU A 113 -12.68 7.33 11.39
CA GLU A 113 -12.71 6.02 12.03
C GLU A 113 -13.08 4.85 11.08
N ILE A 114 -13.05 5.07 9.76
CA ILE A 114 -13.29 4.01 8.77
C ILE A 114 -12.28 2.87 8.93
N THR A 115 -12.73 1.65 8.74
CA THR A 115 -11.88 0.46 8.83
C THR A 115 -11.85 -0.31 7.51
N PHE A 116 -10.64 -0.59 7.00
CA PHE A 116 -10.40 -1.55 5.92
C PHE A 116 -9.56 -2.70 6.45
N TYR A 117 -10.11 -3.90 6.45
CA TYR A 117 -9.45 -5.10 6.92
C TYR A 117 -9.39 -6.18 5.85
N SER A 118 -8.18 -6.60 5.48
CA SER A 118 -7.93 -7.68 4.52
C SER A 118 -8.63 -7.48 3.16
N CYS A 119 -8.67 -6.23 2.68
CA CYS A 119 -9.31 -5.84 1.43
C CYS A 119 -8.31 -5.81 0.25
N ASN A 120 -8.81 -6.15 -0.94
CA ASN A 120 -8.11 -5.86 -2.19
C ASN A 120 -8.52 -4.49 -2.70
N MET A 121 -7.61 -3.52 -2.64
CA MET A 121 -7.82 -2.13 -3.04
C MET A 121 -6.91 -1.72 -4.21
N VAL A 122 -6.35 -2.68 -4.93
CA VAL A 122 -5.43 -2.38 -6.04
C VAL A 122 -6.07 -1.40 -7.01
N THR A 123 -5.36 -0.29 -7.31
CA THR A 123 -5.82 0.79 -8.19
C THR A 123 -7.10 1.51 -7.74
N THR A 124 -7.52 1.37 -6.49
CA THR A 124 -8.65 2.13 -5.92
C THR A 124 -8.30 3.61 -5.83
N ASN A 125 -9.25 4.48 -6.14
CA ASN A 125 -9.11 5.92 -6.00
C ASN A 125 -9.73 6.41 -4.69
N ILE A 126 -8.88 6.85 -3.75
CA ILE A 126 -9.27 7.47 -2.47
C ILE A 126 -8.80 8.93 -2.38
N GLU A 127 -8.68 9.59 -3.54
CA GLU A 127 -8.27 11.00 -3.61
C GLU A 127 -9.17 11.88 -2.73
N LYS A 128 -8.54 12.72 -1.89
CA LYS A 128 -9.23 13.62 -0.96
C LYS A 128 -10.26 12.93 -0.06
N LEU A 129 -10.00 11.68 0.30
CA LEU A 129 -10.73 11.00 1.36
C LEU A 129 -10.35 11.67 2.70
N ASP A 130 -11.33 12.11 3.46
CA ASP A 130 -11.14 12.61 4.82
C ASP A 130 -11.37 11.48 5.82
N ALA A 131 -10.28 10.85 6.28
CA ALA A 131 -10.29 9.61 7.05
C ALA A 131 -9.40 9.65 8.32
N PRO A 132 -9.58 10.65 9.20
CA PRO A 132 -8.82 10.70 10.44
C PRO A 132 -9.18 9.51 11.34
N ARG A 133 -8.20 9.02 12.13
CA ARG A 133 -8.32 7.84 13.02
C ARG A 133 -8.75 6.56 12.31
N SER A 134 -8.55 6.47 11.01
CA SER A 134 -8.88 5.29 10.21
C SER A 134 -7.96 4.11 10.51
N ARG A 135 -8.45 2.88 10.25
CA ARG A 135 -7.68 1.64 10.40
C ARG A 135 -7.52 0.92 9.08
N TRP A 136 -6.28 0.61 8.73
CA TRP A 136 -5.89 -0.04 7.50
C TRP A 136 -5.04 -1.26 7.83
N GLU A 137 -5.61 -2.46 7.80
CA GLU A 137 -4.91 -3.66 8.21
C GLU A 137 -4.97 -4.75 7.14
N TYR A 138 -3.80 -5.32 6.80
CA TYR A 138 -3.65 -6.45 5.87
C TYR A 138 -4.21 -6.20 4.46
N ASN A 139 -4.29 -4.96 4.01
CA ASN A 139 -4.87 -4.62 2.71
C ASN A 139 -3.85 -4.69 1.58
N ASP A 140 -4.31 -5.01 0.38
CA ASP A 140 -3.54 -4.80 -0.84
C ASP A 140 -3.89 -3.43 -1.42
N MET A 141 -3.08 -2.43 -1.12
CA MET A 141 -3.24 -1.02 -1.51
C MET A 141 -2.30 -0.63 -2.65
N ARG A 142 -1.78 -1.59 -3.41
CA ARG A 142 -0.87 -1.29 -4.51
C ARG A 142 -1.53 -0.39 -5.54
N LYS A 143 -0.80 0.66 -5.96
CA LYS A 143 -1.25 1.65 -6.96
C LYS A 143 -2.55 2.38 -6.57
N VAL A 144 -2.86 2.49 -5.28
CA VAL A 144 -3.97 3.31 -4.78
C VAL A 144 -3.66 4.79 -5.02
N ASN A 145 -4.63 5.55 -5.51
CA ASN A 145 -4.51 7.01 -5.58
C ASN A 145 -5.08 7.63 -4.29
N ALA A 146 -4.20 8.05 -3.39
CA ALA A 146 -4.53 8.72 -2.13
C ALA A 146 -4.16 10.21 -2.13
N ARG A 147 -4.04 10.82 -3.30
CA ARG A 147 -3.66 12.23 -3.41
C ARG A 147 -4.57 13.13 -2.57
N GLY A 148 -3.95 13.91 -1.67
CA GLY A 148 -4.65 14.86 -0.81
C GLY A 148 -5.61 14.23 0.20
N ALA A 149 -5.53 12.92 0.46
CA ALA A 149 -6.30 12.27 1.51
C ALA A 149 -5.78 12.65 2.91
N ASP A 150 -6.67 12.66 3.90
CA ASP A 150 -6.32 12.89 5.30
C ASP A 150 -6.39 11.57 6.08
N PHE A 151 -5.25 11.15 6.62
CA PHE A 151 -5.07 9.96 7.45
C PHE A 151 -4.53 10.33 8.84
N MET A 152 -4.81 11.53 9.32
CA MET A 152 -4.33 11.99 10.62
C MET A 152 -4.76 11.02 11.73
N TYR A 153 -3.81 10.60 12.59
CA TYR A 153 -3.99 9.56 13.61
C TYR A 153 -4.39 8.18 13.08
N GLY A 154 -4.20 7.92 11.78
CA GLY A 154 -4.53 6.63 11.16
C GLY A 154 -3.59 5.50 11.62
N GLU A 155 -4.13 4.30 11.73
CA GLU A 155 -3.40 3.07 12.05
C GLU A 155 -3.21 2.23 10.78
N PHE A 156 -1.95 1.96 10.41
CA PHE A 156 -1.58 1.15 9.25
C PHE A 156 -0.81 -0.09 9.71
N LYS A 157 -1.27 -1.28 9.35
CA LYS A 157 -0.65 -2.52 9.76
C LYS A 157 -0.61 -3.53 8.62
N LEU A 158 0.60 -3.94 8.24
CA LEU A 158 0.85 -5.01 7.26
C LEU A 158 0.08 -4.82 5.93
N ASN A 159 0.03 -3.58 5.42
CA ASN A 159 -0.54 -3.29 4.12
C ASN A 159 0.53 -3.37 3.02
N LYS A 160 0.13 -3.85 1.83
CA LYS A 160 0.95 -3.75 0.62
C LYS A 160 0.65 -2.42 -0.05
N MET A 161 1.59 -1.46 0.00
CA MET A 161 1.36 -0.07 -0.43
C MET A 161 2.18 0.34 -1.65
N ARG A 162 2.80 -0.61 -2.34
CA ARG A 162 3.64 -0.34 -3.51
C ARG A 162 2.90 0.46 -4.57
N GLY A 163 3.52 1.56 -5.03
CA GLY A 163 2.94 2.43 -6.06
C GLY A 163 1.75 3.26 -5.60
N MET A 164 1.52 3.41 -4.30
CA MET A 164 0.47 4.28 -3.76
C MET A 164 0.82 5.76 -3.95
N ASN A 165 -0.06 6.52 -4.62
CA ASN A 165 0.11 7.96 -4.78
C ASN A 165 -0.34 8.70 -3.52
N THR A 166 0.62 9.16 -2.72
CA THR A 166 0.37 9.88 -1.46
C THR A 166 0.63 11.39 -1.57
N ARG A 167 0.74 11.93 -2.79
CA ARG A 167 1.04 13.35 -2.99
C ARG A 167 0.02 14.24 -2.26
N ASN A 168 0.51 15.13 -1.38
CA ASN A 168 -0.30 16.02 -0.55
C ASN A 168 -1.25 15.29 0.43
N ALA A 169 -1.04 14.01 0.72
CA ALA A 169 -1.77 13.32 1.77
C ALA A 169 -1.22 13.70 3.16
N ASN A 170 -2.10 13.73 4.15
CA ASN A 170 -1.76 14.04 5.54
C ASN A 170 -1.68 12.74 6.35
N PHE A 171 -0.48 12.38 6.82
CA PHE A 171 -0.23 11.25 7.72
C PHE A 171 0.19 11.69 9.12
N SER A 172 -0.09 12.93 9.52
CA SER A 172 0.30 13.47 10.82
C SER A 172 -0.22 12.57 11.95
N TRP A 173 0.70 12.22 12.87
CA TRP A 173 0.39 11.37 14.03
C TRP A 173 -0.10 9.95 13.69
N SER A 174 0.01 9.51 12.43
CA SER A 174 -0.23 8.13 12.06
C SER A 174 1.03 7.28 12.24
N ASN A 175 0.85 5.96 12.28
CA ASN A 175 1.97 5.00 12.22
C ASN A 175 2.24 4.53 10.78
N ALA A 176 1.72 5.22 9.78
CA ALA A 176 2.00 4.91 8.39
C ALA A 176 3.51 4.95 8.12
N PRO A 177 4.01 4.13 7.20
CA PRO A 177 5.37 4.25 6.72
C PRO A 177 5.66 5.69 6.30
N ASN A 178 6.86 6.18 6.58
CA ASN A 178 7.21 7.58 6.36
C ASN A 178 7.39 7.87 4.86
N PHE A 179 6.31 7.89 4.11
CA PHE A 179 6.30 8.10 2.65
C PHE A 179 6.97 9.40 2.21
N PHE A 180 6.99 10.42 3.07
CA PHE A 180 7.56 11.72 2.73
C PHE A 180 9.08 11.76 2.78
N HIS A 181 9.70 10.83 3.50
CA HIS A 181 11.14 10.76 3.68
C HIS A 181 11.75 9.50 3.05
N ASP A 182 10.93 8.64 2.47
CA ASP A 182 11.40 7.42 1.84
C ASP A 182 11.40 7.57 0.31
N GLU A 183 12.56 7.96 -0.21
CA GLU A 183 12.80 8.08 -1.66
C GLU A 183 12.51 6.75 -2.39
N ALA A 184 12.71 5.62 -1.73
CA ALA A 184 12.45 4.32 -2.32
C ALA A 184 10.96 4.11 -2.63
N LEU A 185 10.06 4.63 -1.81
CA LEU A 185 8.63 4.62 -2.11
C LEU A 185 8.26 5.54 -3.26
N GLN A 186 9.04 6.63 -3.46
CA GLN A 186 8.85 7.51 -4.62
C GLN A 186 9.23 6.83 -5.93
N TYR A 187 10.21 5.92 -5.91
CA TYR A 187 10.61 5.16 -7.10
C TYR A 187 9.49 4.27 -7.65
N GLU A 188 8.59 3.83 -6.79
CA GLU A 188 7.46 2.98 -7.18
C GLU A 188 6.41 3.68 -8.09
N TYR A 189 6.51 5.01 -8.27
CA TYR A 189 5.69 5.76 -9.24
C TYR A 189 6.31 5.82 -10.63
N LEU A 190 7.55 5.38 -10.77
CA LEU A 190 8.26 5.36 -12.03
C LEU A 190 7.96 4.06 -12.79
N ASP A 191 8.20 4.09 -14.08
CA ASP A 191 8.10 2.88 -14.90
C ASP A 191 9.14 1.85 -14.49
N ASP A 192 8.83 0.59 -14.66
CA ASP A 192 9.64 -0.57 -14.25
C ASP A 192 11.10 -0.54 -14.72
N ASP A 193 11.36 0.04 -15.89
CA ASP A 193 12.70 0.10 -16.49
C ASP A 193 13.49 1.37 -16.15
N VAL A 194 12.90 2.31 -15.39
CA VAL A 194 13.63 3.51 -14.96
C VAL A 194 14.73 3.10 -13.97
N GLU A 195 15.94 3.65 -14.22
CA GLU A 195 17.08 3.46 -13.33
C GLU A 195 17.05 4.52 -12.22
N VAL A 196 17.19 4.09 -10.98
CA VAL A 196 17.16 4.94 -9.78
C VAL A 196 18.39 4.68 -8.92
N THR A 197 18.61 5.57 -7.97
CA THR A 197 19.80 5.56 -7.12
C THR A 197 19.45 5.22 -5.67
N GLY A 198 20.26 4.38 -5.04
CA GLY A 198 20.25 4.13 -3.61
C GLY A 198 21.67 4.05 -3.05
N TYR A 199 21.78 3.76 -1.78
CA TYR A 199 23.05 3.71 -1.07
C TYR A 199 23.24 2.38 -0.37
N LYS A 200 24.47 1.87 -0.42
CA LYS A 200 24.89 0.61 0.20
C LYS A 200 25.93 0.89 1.27
N LEU A 201 25.59 0.63 2.52
CA LEU A 201 26.54 0.67 3.62
C LEU A 201 27.18 -0.73 3.77
N THR A 202 28.51 -0.76 3.93
CA THR A 202 29.30 -1.99 4.05
C THR A 202 30.29 -1.89 5.20
N ALA A 203 30.88 -3.01 5.58
CA ALA A 203 32.03 -3.02 6.48
C ALA A 203 33.27 -2.38 5.83
N ALA A 204 34.34 -2.14 6.59
CA ALA A 204 35.59 -1.52 6.15
C ALA A 204 36.27 -2.24 4.97
N ASP A 205 36.09 -3.55 4.88
CA ASP A 205 36.63 -4.40 3.80
C ASP A 205 35.71 -4.48 2.57
N ALA A 206 34.70 -3.61 2.51
CA ALA A 206 33.67 -3.55 1.47
C ALA A 206 32.72 -4.78 1.45
N ARG A 207 32.72 -5.61 2.48
CA ARG A 207 31.78 -6.73 2.59
C ARG A 207 30.43 -6.27 3.13
N GLY A 208 29.40 -7.00 2.77
CA GLY A 208 28.08 -6.77 3.34
C GLY A 208 28.06 -6.97 4.85
N ILE A 209 27.49 -6.03 5.60
CA ILE A 209 27.44 -6.08 7.08
C ILE A 209 26.75 -7.36 7.57
N TYR A 210 25.65 -7.72 6.94
CA TYR A 210 24.86 -8.92 7.28
C TYR A 210 25.15 -10.12 6.39
N HIS A 211 25.80 -9.89 5.23
CA HIS A 211 26.17 -10.93 4.26
C HIS A 211 27.66 -10.80 3.88
N PRO A 212 28.59 -11.22 4.74
CA PRO A 212 30.03 -10.98 4.57
C PRO A 212 30.65 -11.74 3.40
N LYS A 213 29.91 -12.60 2.72
CA LYS A 213 30.39 -13.32 1.53
C LYS A 213 30.46 -12.43 0.28
N ILE A 214 29.73 -11.31 0.24
CA ILE A 214 29.69 -10.41 -0.90
C ILE A 214 30.64 -9.24 -0.65
N THR A 215 31.61 -9.04 -1.52
CA THR A 215 32.49 -7.86 -1.54
C THR A 215 32.03 -6.92 -2.64
N TYR A 216 31.67 -5.68 -2.27
CA TYR A 216 31.19 -4.67 -3.21
C TYR A 216 32.33 -3.87 -3.81
N GLU A 217 32.34 -3.73 -5.14
CA GLU A 217 33.38 -3.02 -5.89
C GLU A 217 32.74 -2.05 -6.88
N VAL A 218 33.35 -0.88 -7.03
CA VAL A 218 32.90 0.13 -7.99
C VAL A 218 32.97 -0.40 -9.41
N GLY A 219 31.90 -0.17 -10.18
CA GLY A 219 31.74 -0.63 -11.57
C GLY A 219 31.15 -2.02 -11.72
N LYS A 220 31.08 -2.81 -10.66
CA LYS A 220 30.48 -4.17 -10.71
C LYS A 220 28.97 -4.16 -10.58
N GLU A 221 28.36 -5.12 -11.28
CA GLU A 221 26.94 -5.47 -11.16
C GLU A 221 26.79 -6.67 -10.22
N PHE A 222 25.74 -6.64 -9.44
CA PHE A 222 25.41 -7.67 -8.46
C PHE A 222 23.96 -8.14 -8.70
N ASP A 223 23.76 -9.45 -8.70
CA ASP A 223 22.47 -10.10 -8.82
C ASP A 223 22.27 -11.02 -7.61
N ALA A 224 21.16 -10.87 -6.89
CA ALA A 224 20.87 -11.68 -5.71
C ALA A 224 20.61 -13.16 -6.08
N GLU A 225 20.25 -13.43 -7.34
CA GLU A 225 19.95 -14.79 -7.82
C GLU A 225 21.17 -15.47 -8.47
N ASP A 226 22.22 -14.73 -8.86
CA ASP A 226 23.31 -15.23 -9.71
C ASP A 226 24.71 -15.07 -9.08
N GLN A 227 24.84 -15.31 -7.80
CA GLN A 227 26.14 -15.32 -7.14
C GLN A 227 26.75 -16.75 -7.13
N ASN A 228 27.32 -17.18 -8.27
CA ASN A 228 28.15 -18.40 -8.41
C ASN A 228 27.52 -19.71 -7.89
N GLY A 229 26.20 -19.88 -8.01
CA GLY A 229 25.51 -21.07 -7.50
C GLY A 229 25.43 -21.16 -5.98
N GLU A 230 25.99 -20.20 -5.27
CA GLU A 230 25.72 -19.99 -3.86
C GLU A 230 24.61 -18.93 -3.75
N HIS A 231 23.38 -19.37 -3.57
CA HIS A 231 22.30 -18.49 -3.15
C HIS A 231 22.79 -17.67 -1.96
N VAL A 232 22.65 -16.34 -2.04
CA VAL A 232 22.68 -15.53 -0.81
C VAL A 232 21.65 -16.18 0.09
N PRO A 233 22.04 -16.76 1.26
CA PRO A 233 21.09 -17.46 2.09
C PRO A 233 19.94 -16.53 2.39
N LEU A 234 18.78 -16.90 1.92
CA LEU A 234 17.55 -16.25 2.23
C LEU A 234 17.36 -16.43 3.73
N ASP A 235 17.58 -15.40 4.51
CA ASP A 235 17.04 -15.41 5.87
C ASP A 235 15.52 -15.47 5.70
N PRO A 236 14.85 -16.56 6.14
CA PRO A 236 13.40 -16.68 6.03
C PRO A 236 12.65 -15.57 6.79
N ALA A 237 13.33 -14.85 7.68
CA ALA A 237 12.78 -13.74 8.45
C ALA A 237 13.03 -12.37 7.82
N THR A 238 13.97 -12.27 6.86
CA THR A 238 14.28 -11.01 6.16
C THR A 238 14.37 -11.31 4.68
N ASN A 239 13.40 -10.81 3.93
CA ASN A 239 13.27 -10.96 2.50
C ASN A 239 14.58 -10.96 1.71
N THR A 240 14.63 -11.87 0.77
CA THR A 240 15.62 -12.07 -0.26
C THR A 240 16.00 -10.81 -1.00
N GLY A 241 17.29 -10.55 -1.12
CA GLY A 241 17.81 -9.45 -1.93
C GLY A 241 18.96 -8.72 -1.26
N MET A 242 19.51 -7.77 -2.00
CA MET A 242 20.60 -6.93 -1.50
C MET A 242 20.03 -5.66 -0.88
N ALA A 243 20.31 -5.41 0.40
CA ALA A 243 19.84 -4.22 1.08
C ALA A 243 20.52 -2.95 0.54
N VAL A 244 19.70 -1.99 0.16
CA VAL A 244 20.06 -0.60 -0.15
C VAL A 244 19.19 0.34 0.68
N ALA A 245 19.56 1.61 0.78
CA ALA A 245 18.79 2.56 1.57
C ALA A 245 18.85 3.96 0.96
N ASN A 246 17.98 4.85 1.42
CA ASN A 246 18.16 6.27 1.18
C ASN A 246 19.25 6.86 2.10
N MET A 247 19.74 8.06 1.78
CA MET A 247 20.82 8.68 2.54
C MET A 247 20.41 8.96 3.99
N ALA A 248 19.18 9.36 4.25
CA ALA A 248 18.71 9.66 5.60
C ALA A 248 18.72 8.41 6.49
N TRP A 249 18.34 7.25 5.95
CA TRP A 249 18.44 5.99 6.67
C TRP A 249 19.91 5.61 6.95
N VAL A 250 20.78 5.75 5.96
CA VAL A 250 22.22 5.46 6.10
C VAL A 250 22.84 6.28 7.21
N LEU A 251 22.59 7.59 7.23
CA LEU A 251 23.16 8.48 8.24
C LEU A 251 22.62 8.13 9.65
N ARG A 252 21.34 7.86 9.75
CA ARG A 252 20.73 7.44 11.04
C ARG A 252 21.31 6.14 11.56
N GLU A 253 21.44 5.14 10.70
CA GLU A 253 21.98 3.82 11.07
C GLU A 253 23.45 3.91 11.44
N TRP A 254 24.22 4.66 10.69
CA TRP A 254 25.64 4.91 10.96
C TRP A 254 25.87 5.55 12.34
N VAL A 255 25.03 6.53 12.70
CA VAL A 255 25.07 7.17 14.03
C VAL A 255 24.65 6.18 15.12
N ALA A 256 23.57 5.45 14.92
CA ALA A 256 23.01 4.54 15.90
C ALA A 256 23.95 3.37 16.25
N CYS A 257 24.70 2.90 15.27
CA CYS A 257 25.64 1.80 15.46
C CYS A 257 26.94 2.23 16.19
N GLY A 258 27.14 3.52 16.46
CA GLY A 258 28.34 4.03 17.13
C GLY A 258 29.66 3.71 16.41
N ALA A 259 29.58 3.26 15.20
CA ALA A 259 30.69 2.66 14.46
C ALA A 259 31.22 3.65 13.42
N TYR A 260 31.83 4.54 13.85
CA TYR A 260 32.20 5.77 13.29
C TYR A 260 33.13 5.72 12.08
N SER A 261 34.15 4.89 12.06
CA SER A 261 35.22 5.00 11.12
C SER A 261 35.34 3.91 10.09
N ASP A 262 34.71 2.78 10.33
CA ASP A 262 35.05 1.56 9.61
C ASP A 262 34.03 1.14 8.55
N TYR A 263 32.96 1.89 8.37
CA TYR A 263 32.00 1.61 7.30
C TYR A 263 32.34 2.37 6.02
N ARG A 264 32.10 1.69 4.89
CA ARG A 264 32.21 2.29 3.56
C ARG A 264 30.82 2.48 2.99
N LEU A 265 30.61 3.59 2.32
CA LEU A 265 29.35 3.93 1.68
C LEU A 265 29.50 3.92 0.16
N PHE A 266 28.65 3.18 -0.52
CA PHE A 266 28.62 3.14 -1.96
C PHE A 266 27.29 3.67 -2.48
N GLN A 267 27.36 4.41 -3.59
CA GLN A 267 26.19 4.74 -4.39
C GLN A 267 25.96 3.58 -5.38
N ALA A 268 24.72 3.08 -5.42
CA ALA A 268 24.29 2.04 -6.34
C ALA A 268 23.16 2.54 -7.22
N THR A 269 23.05 2.00 -8.44
CA THR A 269 21.88 2.15 -9.30
C THR A 269 21.21 0.79 -9.51
N PHE A 270 19.90 0.82 -9.73
CA PHE A 270 19.06 -0.35 -9.96
C PHE A 270 17.78 0.09 -10.68
N LYS A 271 17.10 -0.87 -11.33
CA LYS A 271 15.82 -0.58 -11.96
C LYS A 271 14.68 -0.68 -10.95
N VAL A 272 13.62 0.09 -11.16
CA VAL A 272 12.43 0.09 -10.31
C VAL A 272 11.84 -1.32 -10.17
N LYS A 273 11.80 -2.10 -11.25
CA LYS A 273 11.33 -3.50 -11.24
C LYS A 273 12.14 -4.45 -10.36
N ASP A 274 13.39 -4.08 -10.04
CA ASP A 274 14.28 -4.87 -9.19
C ASP A 274 14.07 -4.58 -7.70
N ILE A 275 13.26 -3.57 -7.35
CA ILE A 275 12.90 -3.25 -5.96
C ILE A 275 11.96 -4.36 -5.46
N MET A 276 12.33 -4.94 -4.32
CA MET A 276 11.53 -5.94 -3.61
C MET A 276 10.59 -5.24 -2.61
N GLU A 277 9.82 -6.03 -1.88
CA GLU A 277 8.88 -5.50 -0.89
C GLU A 277 9.61 -4.60 0.12
N ASN A 278 9.06 -3.40 0.37
CA ASN A 278 9.66 -2.37 1.20
C ASN A 278 8.74 -2.08 2.39
N GLU A 279 9.32 -2.01 3.59
CA GLU A 279 8.60 -1.73 4.83
C GLU A 279 8.48 -0.22 5.14
N GLY A 280 8.95 0.67 4.25
CA GLY A 280 8.84 2.11 4.42
C GLY A 280 9.77 2.71 5.48
N THR A 281 10.87 2.03 5.78
CA THR A 281 11.86 2.51 6.78
C THR A 281 12.99 3.35 6.18
N GLY A 282 13.03 3.50 4.85
CA GLY A 282 14.16 4.08 4.10
C GLY A 282 15.24 3.07 3.73
N LYS A 283 15.10 1.81 4.18
CA LYS A 283 15.87 0.64 3.75
C LYS A 283 14.96 -0.32 3.01
N PHE A 284 15.43 -0.88 1.92
CA PHE A 284 14.71 -1.82 1.09
C PHE A 284 15.67 -2.79 0.39
N ASN A 285 15.16 -3.85 -0.17
CA ASN A 285 15.95 -4.83 -0.87
C ASN A 285 15.76 -4.71 -2.38
N VAL A 286 16.82 -4.98 -3.14
CA VAL A 286 16.82 -5.03 -4.60
C VAL A 286 17.36 -6.38 -5.08
N LYS A 287 16.81 -6.86 -6.20
CA LYS A 287 17.31 -8.09 -6.85
C LYS A 287 18.62 -7.86 -7.54
N LYS A 288 18.74 -6.74 -8.27
CA LYS A 288 19.92 -6.39 -9.07
C LYS A 288 20.34 -4.97 -8.78
N MET A 289 21.64 -4.71 -8.73
CA MET A 289 22.18 -3.36 -8.60
C MET A 289 23.59 -3.28 -9.19
N LYS A 290 24.00 -2.05 -9.56
CA LYS A 290 25.34 -1.73 -9.98
C LYS A 290 25.95 -0.70 -9.02
N ILE A 291 27.15 -0.94 -8.54
CA ILE A 291 27.91 0.00 -7.73
C ILE A 291 28.52 1.06 -8.64
N ILE A 292 28.17 2.31 -8.45
CA ILE A 292 28.60 3.42 -9.30
C ILE A 292 29.86 4.10 -8.78
N LYS A 293 29.88 4.40 -7.50
CA LYS A 293 31.01 5.05 -6.84
C LYS A 293 31.01 4.80 -5.34
N GLU A 294 32.17 4.97 -4.72
CA GLU A 294 32.30 5.11 -3.28
C GLU A 294 32.10 6.58 -2.87
N ILE A 295 31.44 6.80 -1.75
CA ILE A 295 31.20 8.13 -1.18
C ILE A 295 32.11 8.31 0.01
N ASP A 296 32.86 9.40 0.00
CA ASP A 296 33.67 9.81 1.14
C ASP A 296 32.75 10.20 2.32
N MET A 297 32.92 9.52 3.44
CA MET A 297 32.13 9.76 4.66
C MET A 297 32.73 10.86 5.54
N LYS A 298 33.96 11.34 5.23
CA LYS A 298 34.63 12.32 6.05
C LYS A 298 33.85 13.63 6.24
N PRO A 299 33.22 14.23 5.19
CA PRO A 299 32.43 15.45 5.37
C PRO A 299 31.26 15.28 6.35
N PHE A 300 30.66 14.08 6.41
CA PHE A 300 29.58 13.81 7.35
C PHE A 300 30.07 13.71 8.79
N TYR A 301 31.30 13.22 8.99
CA TYR A 301 32.01 13.22 10.27
C TYR A 301 32.24 14.62 10.79
N GLU A 302 32.78 15.48 9.96
CA GLU A 302 33.09 16.84 10.33
C GLU A 302 31.83 17.62 10.77
N LEU A 303 30.74 17.51 10.01
CA LEU A 303 29.44 18.12 10.36
C LEU A 303 28.85 17.63 11.68
N MET A 304 29.12 16.39 12.05
CA MET A 304 28.58 15.82 13.32
C MET A 304 29.45 16.20 14.52
N THR A 305 30.76 16.37 14.34
CA THR A 305 31.68 16.73 15.41
C THR A 305 31.64 18.21 15.72
N GLU A 306 31.38 19.08 14.74
CA GLU A 306 31.26 20.53 14.93
C GLU A 306 30.00 20.92 15.74
N ASN A 307 28.91 20.15 15.68
CA ASN A 307 27.65 20.46 16.38
C ASN A 307 27.53 19.86 17.80
N ILE A 308 28.55 19.18 18.30
CA ILE A 308 28.51 18.58 19.65
C ILE A 308 29.14 19.51 20.70
N TYR A 309 29.81 20.58 20.30
CA TYR A 309 30.56 21.49 21.17
C TYR A 309 30.09 22.97 21.18
N ASP A 310 28.96 23.28 20.54
CA ASP A 310 28.22 24.52 20.71
C ASP A 310 26.88 24.25 21.46
#